data_e0911113207cbbf0ea32c9be54db2b51
#
_entry.id   e0911113207cbbf0ea32c9be54db2b51
#
_cell.length_a   1.000
_cell.length_b   1.000
_cell.length_c   1.000
_cell.angle_alpha   90.00
_cell.angle_beta   90.00
_cell.angle_gamma   90.00
#
_symmetry.space_group_name_H-M   'P 1'
#
loop_
_entity.id
_entity.type
_entity.pdbx_description
1 polymer ?
#
loop_
_entity_poly.entity_id
_entity_poly.type
_entity_poly.pdbx_seq_one_letter_code
_entity_poly.pdbx_strand_id
1 'polypeptide(L)'
;MSPSDTDRHTRVRPRAARRWRLVLLSGACLVPVLLLGAFLALTFRPAWYQPGAVDRGRLLADKTALAQLQDDISAALNAGRTARFRLDEAQLNRWLTARGELWPELGADPEGIGQPVVRLADGVIRVAVLARVRGAEAIVELAGRVEPTAESIVVHC
;
A
#
# COMPACT_ATOMS: atom_id res chain seq x y z
N MET A 1 -51.44 72.01 10.82
CA MET A 1 -49.97 71.94 10.98
C MET A 1 -49.61 70.54 11.51
N SER A 2 -49.26 69.63 10.60
CA SER A 2 -48.85 68.26 10.95
C SER A 2 -47.38 68.20 11.14
N PRO A 3 -46.87 67.47 12.13
CA PRO A 3 -45.44 67.10 12.16
C PRO A 3 -45.29 65.77 11.52
N SER A 4 -44.29 65.72 10.65
CA SER A 4 -43.76 64.66 9.87
C SER A 4 -43.24 63.47 10.72
N ASP A 5 -43.76 62.32 10.42
CA ASP A 5 -43.37 61.03 10.96
C ASP A 5 -42.04 60.62 10.29
N THR A 6 -40.96 60.59 11.07
CA THR A 6 -39.62 60.26 10.60
C THR A 6 -39.48 58.76 10.66
N ASP A 7 -39.59 58.15 9.52
CA ASP A 7 -39.44 56.70 9.26
C ASP A 7 -38.04 56.21 9.64
N ARG A 8 -37.90 55.66 10.84
CA ARG A 8 -36.68 54.97 11.29
C ARG A 8 -36.65 53.55 10.72
N HIS A 9 -36.15 53.46 9.52
CA HIS A 9 -35.75 52.15 8.97
C HIS A 9 -34.60 51.54 9.78
N THR A 10 -34.90 50.82 10.81
CA THR A 10 -33.96 49.93 11.52
C THR A 10 -33.58 48.80 10.57
N ARG A 11 -32.44 48.97 9.87
CA ARG A 11 -31.82 47.89 9.10
C ARG A 11 -31.39 46.78 10.04
N VAL A 12 -32.27 45.79 10.20
CA VAL A 12 -31.92 44.51 10.85
C VAL A 12 -30.95 43.80 9.94
N ARG A 13 -29.67 43.91 10.24
CA ARG A 13 -28.61 43.12 9.53
C ARG A 13 -28.85 41.66 9.83
N PRO A 14 -29.10 40.83 8.80
CA PRO A 14 -29.40 39.41 9.00
C PRO A 14 -28.17 38.69 9.60
N ARG A 15 -28.26 38.32 10.87
CA ARG A 15 -27.27 37.49 11.58
C ARG A 15 -26.99 36.14 10.86
N ALA A 16 -27.89 35.71 10.01
CA ALA A 16 -27.77 34.52 9.17
C ALA A 16 -26.58 34.62 8.19
N ALA A 17 -26.34 35.76 7.55
CA ALA A 17 -25.30 35.94 6.56
C ALA A 17 -23.88 35.76 7.13
N ARG A 18 -23.67 36.05 8.43
CA ARG A 18 -22.36 35.85 9.09
C ARG A 18 -22.08 34.37 9.36
N ARG A 19 -23.10 33.59 9.72
CA ARG A 19 -22.97 32.15 9.95
C ARG A 19 -22.65 31.40 8.66
N TRP A 20 -23.30 31.74 7.56
CA TRP A 20 -23.03 31.18 6.25
C TRP A 20 -21.62 31.47 5.75
N ARG A 21 -21.10 32.67 5.98
CA ARG A 21 -19.71 33.02 5.63
C ARG A 21 -18.70 32.21 6.44
N LEU A 22 -18.96 31.95 7.72
CA LEU A 22 -18.09 31.12 8.55
C LEU A 22 -18.09 29.66 8.09
N VAL A 23 -19.26 29.12 7.73
CA VAL A 23 -19.40 27.75 7.20
C VAL A 23 -18.71 27.62 5.84
N LEU A 24 -18.85 28.61 4.96
CA LEU A 24 -18.17 28.60 3.65
C LEU A 24 -16.66 28.74 3.81
N LEU A 25 -16.16 29.57 4.72
CA LEU A 25 -14.74 29.73 5.00
C LEU A 25 -14.14 28.48 5.63
N SER A 26 -14.83 27.83 6.57
CA SER A 26 -14.36 26.56 7.16
C SER A 26 -14.35 25.44 6.15
N GLY A 27 -15.34 25.34 5.27
CA GLY A 27 -15.39 24.37 4.17
C GLY A 27 -14.29 24.61 3.13
N ALA A 28 -14.03 25.87 2.78
CA ALA A 28 -12.98 26.25 1.84
C ALA A 28 -11.57 25.92 2.34
N CYS A 29 -11.33 25.90 3.66
CA CYS A 29 -10.05 25.48 4.25
C CYS A 29 -9.97 23.97 4.43
N LEU A 30 -11.07 23.29 4.70
CA LEU A 30 -11.07 21.85 4.97
C LEU A 30 -10.71 21.03 3.73
N VAL A 31 -11.26 21.41 2.57
CA VAL A 31 -11.02 20.69 1.31
C VAL A 31 -9.52 20.66 0.92
N PRO A 32 -8.79 21.80 0.88
CA PRO A 32 -7.36 21.77 0.56
C PRO A 32 -6.54 21.03 1.61
N VAL A 33 -6.91 21.06 2.90
CA VAL A 33 -6.23 20.30 3.95
C VAL A 33 -6.43 18.80 3.76
N LEU A 34 -7.65 18.37 3.43
CA LEU A 34 -7.93 16.95 3.12
C LEU A 34 -7.22 16.50 1.84
N LEU A 35 -7.20 17.34 0.80
CA LEU A 35 -6.47 17.04 -0.44
C LEU A 35 -4.97 16.98 -0.21
N LEU A 36 -4.40 17.88 0.58
CA LEU A 36 -3.00 17.86 0.96
C LEU A 36 -2.67 16.62 1.80
N GLY A 37 -3.52 16.28 2.78
CA GLY A 37 -3.37 15.07 3.58
C GLY A 37 -3.42 13.80 2.74
N ALA A 38 -4.38 13.71 1.82
CA ALA A 38 -4.48 12.61 0.87
C ALA A 38 -3.25 12.55 -0.07
N PHE A 39 -2.80 13.69 -0.58
CA PHE A 39 -1.60 13.78 -1.42
C PHE A 39 -0.35 13.33 -0.65
N LEU A 40 -0.15 13.80 0.58
CA LEU A 40 0.97 13.38 1.43
C LEU A 40 0.89 11.89 1.75
N ALA A 41 -0.31 11.35 2.03
CA ALA A 41 -0.50 9.92 2.27
C ALA A 41 -0.16 9.08 1.02
N LEU A 42 -0.55 9.55 -0.17
CA LEU A 42 -0.25 8.86 -1.44
C LEU A 42 1.25 8.94 -1.82
N THR A 43 1.94 10.01 -1.43
CA THR A 43 3.39 10.17 -1.71
C THR A 43 4.28 9.59 -0.62
N PHE A 44 3.68 9.14 0.50
CA PHE A 44 4.46 8.57 1.59
C PHE A 44 5.10 7.24 1.16
N ARG A 45 6.42 7.21 1.20
CA ARG A 45 7.20 5.99 0.97
C ARG A 45 7.70 5.46 2.31
N PRO A 46 7.25 4.28 2.76
CA PRO A 46 7.78 3.66 3.96
C PRO A 46 9.30 3.48 3.85
N ALA A 47 10.04 3.79 4.90
CA ALA A 47 11.51 3.71 4.88
C ALA A 47 12.04 2.28 4.60
N TRP A 48 11.22 1.26 4.87
CA TRP A 48 11.55 -0.13 4.61
C TRP A 48 11.32 -0.55 3.15
N TYR A 49 10.55 0.22 2.36
CA TYR A 49 10.36 -0.06 0.93
C TYR A 49 11.62 0.34 0.16
N GLN A 50 12.52 -0.60 0.00
CA GLN A 50 13.78 -0.43 -0.71
C GLN A 50 13.91 -1.51 -1.78
N PRO A 51 13.40 -1.27 -3.00
CA PRO A 51 13.55 -2.21 -4.10
C PRO A 51 15.03 -2.42 -4.40
N GLY A 52 15.44 -3.69 -4.48
CA GLY A 52 16.81 -4.09 -4.78
C GLY A 52 17.12 -4.10 -6.28
N ALA A 53 18.38 -4.36 -6.61
CA ALA A 53 18.78 -4.69 -7.97
C ALA A 53 18.98 -6.21 -8.11
N VAL A 54 18.80 -6.74 -9.32
CA VAL A 54 19.03 -8.15 -9.60
C VAL A 54 20.51 -8.46 -9.44
N ASP A 55 20.83 -9.36 -8.52
CA ASP A 55 22.18 -9.91 -8.34
C ASP A 55 22.41 -11.08 -9.31
N ARG A 56 22.97 -10.77 -10.48
CA ARG A 56 23.23 -11.76 -11.52
C ARG A 56 24.22 -12.83 -11.07
N GLY A 57 25.11 -12.53 -10.12
CA GLY A 57 26.08 -13.50 -9.59
C GLY A 57 25.40 -14.60 -8.76
N ARG A 58 24.23 -14.31 -8.18
CA ARG A 58 23.46 -15.25 -7.37
C ARG A 58 22.28 -15.89 -8.09
N LEU A 59 21.94 -15.43 -9.28
CA LEU A 59 20.75 -15.88 -10.00
C LEU A 59 20.69 -17.40 -10.20
N LEU A 60 21.82 -18.04 -10.52
CA LEU A 60 21.88 -19.49 -10.68
C LEU A 60 21.63 -20.22 -9.35
N ALA A 61 22.21 -19.74 -8.26
CA ALA A 61 21.98 -20.30 -6.93
C ALA A 61 20.53 -20.13 -6.49
N ASP A 62 19.94 -18.95 -6.75
CA ASP A 62 18.53 -18.68 -6.44
C ASP A 62 17.58 -19.57 -7.28
N LYS A 63 17.86 -19.83 -8.57
CA LYS A 63 17.14 -20.80 -9.40
C LYS A 63 17.20 -22.21 -8.84
N THR A 64 18.39 -22.65 -8.43
CA THR A 64 18.59 -23.97 -7.84
C THR A 64 17.82 -24.11 -6.51
N ALA A 65 17.90 -23.11 -5.64
CA ALA A 65 17.20 -23.11 -4.37
C ALA A 65 15.68 -23.13 -4.55
N LEU A 66 15.17 -22.39 -5.54
CA LEU A 66 13.74 -22.39 -5.86
C LEU A 66 13.28 -23.75 -6.41
N ALA A 67 14.05 -24.37 -7.31
CA ALA A 67 13.74 -25.70 -7.83
C ALA A 67 13.72 -26.76 -6.70
N GLN A 68 14.72 -26.73 -5.81
CA GLN A 68 14.74 -27.61 -4.63
C GLN A 68 13.52 -27.43 -3.73
N LEU A 69 13.14 -26.17 -3.47
CA LEU A 69 11.94 -25.89 -2.67
C LEU A 69 10.67 -26.44 -3.34
N GLN A 70 10.53 -26.31 -4.66
CA GLN A 70 9.38 -26.84 -5.40
C GLN A 70 9.35 -28.38 -5.36
N ASP A 71 10.50 -29.03 -5.50
CA ASP A 71 10.62 -30.49 -5.41
C ASP A 71 10.28 -30.99 -4.01
N ASP A 72 10.77 -30.34 -2.96
CA ASP A 72 10.50 -30.69 -1.57
C ASP A 72 9.01 -30.54 -1.21
N ILE A 73 8.36 -29.47 -1.67
CA ILE A 73 6.92 -29.26 -1.49
C ILE A 73 6.13 -30.35 -2.23
N SER A 74 6.47 -30.60 -3.49
CA SER A 74 5.81 -31.58 -4.32
C SER A 74 5.95 -32.99 -3.74
N ALA A 75 7.14 -33.36 -3.29
CA ALA A 75 7.42 -34.65 -2.64
C ALA A 75 6.62 -34.81 -1.33
N ALA A 76 6.54 -33.75 -0.52
CA ALA A 76 5.76 -33.77 0.72
C ALA A 76 4.26 -33.94 0.44
N LEU A 77 3.71 -33.19 -0.53
CA LEU A 77 2.30 -33.28 -0.92
C LEU A 77 1.96 -34.67 -1.47
N ASN A 78 2.78 -35.22 -2.36
CA ASN A 78 2.57 -36.55 -2.93
C ASN A 78 2.64 -37.65 -1.86
N ALA A 79 3.42 -37.45 -0.80
CA ALA A 79 3.50 -38.40 0.32
C ALA A 79 2.43 -38.16 1.40
N GLY A 80 1.50 -37.22 1.22
CA GLY A 80 0.49 -36.85 2.22
C GLY A 80 1.11 -36.27 3.51
N ARG A 81 2.30 -35.70 3.43
CA ARG A 81 3.03 -35.12 4.57
C ARG A 81 3.00 -33.61 4.54
N THR A 82 3.12 -32.99 5.70
CA THR A 82 3.25 -31.54 5.79
C THR A 82 4.63 -31.10 5.29
N ALA A 83 4.69 -30.21 4.30
CA ALA A 83 5.92 -29.56 3.90
C ALA A 83 6.34 -28.52 4.94
N ARG A 84 7.61 -28.55 5.33
CA ARG A 84 8.20 -27.53 6.24
C ARG A 84 9.39 -26.90 5.53
N PHE A 85 9.32 -25.60 5.35
CA PHE A 85 10.41 -24.83 4.75
C PHE A 85 10.59 -23.53 5.53
N ARG A 86 11.76 -22.96 5.40
CA ARG A 86 12.11 -21.67 6.01
C ARG A 86 12.56 -20.73 4.91
N LEU A 87 11.90 -19.60 4.84
CA LEU A 87 12.27 -18.49 3.96
C LEU A 87 12.58 -17.27 4.82
N ASP A 88 13.64 -16.58 4.51
CA ASP A 88 13.96 -15.31 5.11
C ASP A 88 13.56 -14.13 4.21
N GLU A 89 13.43 -12.97 4.81
CA GLU A 89 13.03 -11.73 4.12
C GLU A 89 13.99 -11.39 2.96
N ALA A 90 15.30 -11.55 3.19
CA ALA A 90 16.30 -11.24 2.17
C ALA A 90 16.20 -12.18 0.96
N GLN A 91 15.93 -13.47 1.19
CA GLN A 91 15.73 -14.44 0.13
C GLN A 91 14.47 -14.15 -0.67
N LEU A 92 13.35 -13.88 0.01
CA LEU A 92 12.10 -13.49 -0.65
C LEU A 92 12.28 -12.25 -1.51
N ASN A 93 12.92 -11.21 -0.97
CA ASN A 93 13.14 -9.97 -1.71
C ASN A 93 14.07 -10.17 -2.91
N ARG A 94 15.12 -11.01 -2.81
CA ARG A 94 15.96 -11.35 -3.97
C ARG A 94 15.14 -12.05 -5.05
N TRP A 95 14.33 -13.03 -4.69
CA TRP A 95 13.49 -13.75 -5.65
C TRP A 95 12.46 -12.83 -6.32
N LEU A 96 11.80 -11.98 -5.55
CA LEU A 96 10.88 -10.99 -6.10
C LEU A 96 11.57 -9.97 -7.02
N THR A 97 12.81 -9.60 -6.70
CA THR A 97 13.62 -8.73 -7.55
C THR A 97 13.96 -9.40 -8.88
N ALA A 98 14.32 -10.69 -8.84
CA ALA A 98 14.69 -11.47 -10.01
C ALA A 98 13.50 -12.21 -10.66
N ARG A 99 12.25 -11.85 -10.32
CA ARG A 99 11.06 -12.61 -10.73
C ARG A 99 10.94 -12.84 -12.23
N GLY A 100 11.32 -11.87 -13.05
CA GLY A 100 11.29 -11.99 -14.50
C GLY A 100 12.25 -13.05 -15.05
N GLU A 101 13.37 -13.29 -14.36
CA GLU A 101 14.35 -14.33 -14.71
C GLU A 101 14.03 -15.67 -14.05
N LEU A 102 13.36 -15.67 -12.89
CA LEU A 102 13.00 -16.87 -12.14
C LEU A 102 11.68 -17.49 -12.66
N TRP A 103 10.73 -16.67 -13.05
CA TRP A 103 9.42 -17.08 -13.54
C TRP A 103 9.05 -16.38 -14.85
N PRO A 104 9.78 -16.64 -15.95
CA PRO A 104 9.51 -15.99 -17.23
C PRO A 104 8.10 -16.30 -17.78
N GLU A 105 7.49 -17.40 -17.33
CA GLU A 105 6.12 -17.78 -17.68
C GLU A 105 5.04 -16.86 -17.09
N LEU A 106 5.35 -16.09 -16.06
CA LEU A 106 4.41 -15.10 -15.53
C LEU A 106 4.28 -13.87 -16.42
N GLY A 107 5.13 -13.78 -17.47
CA GLY A 107 5.13 -12.69 -18.42
C GLY A 107 5.80 -11.41 -17.88
N ALA A 108 5.69 -10.36 -18.66
CA ALA A 108 6.21 -9.06 -18.26
C ALA A 108 5.38 -8.47 -17.10
N ASP A 109 6.06 -7.71 -16.27
CA ASP A 109 5.38 -6.98 -15.19
C ASP A 109 4.26 -6.09 -15.77
N PRO A 110 3.11 -6.03 -15.10
CA PRO A 110 2.04 -5.14 -15.51
C PRO A 110 2.53 -3.69 -15.57
N GLU A 111 2.18 -3.02 -16.66
CA GLU A 111 2.56 -1.62 -16.84
C GLU A 111 2.08 -0.77 -15.66
N GLY A 112 2.95 0.07 -15.12
CA GLY A 112 2.64 0.90 -13.97
C GLY A 112 2.79 0.23 -12.60
N ILE A 113 3.17 -1.05 -12.54
CA ILE A 113 3.47 -1.73 -11.28
C ILE A 113 4.97 -1.88 -11.13
N GLY A 114 5.50 -1.34 -10.04
CA GLY A 114 6.91 -1.45 -9.71
C GLY A 114 7.25 -2.75 -8.98
N GLN A 115 8.48 -2.82 -8.54
CA GLN A 115 9.01 -4.01 -7.86
C GLN A 115 8.33 -4.23 -6.51
N PRO A 116 7.80 -5.44 -6.22
CA PRO A 116 7.32 -5.79 -4.90
C PRO A 116 8.48 -5.94 -3.91
N VAL A 117 8.22 -5.52 -2.67
CA VAL A 117 9.13 -5.71 -1.53
C VAL A 117 8.33 -6.32 -0.40
N VAL A 118 8.91 -7.35 0.24
CA VAL A 118 8.31 -8.02 1.40
C VAL A 118 9.08 -7.64 2.66
N ARG A 119 8.35 -7.45 3.75
CA ARG A 119 8.89 -7.31 5.09
C ARG A 119 8.25 -8.32 6.03
N LEU A 120 9.07 -9.04 6.77
CA LEU A 120 8.65 -9.99 7.79
C LEU A 120 8.98 -9.41 9.17
N ALA A 121 7.98 -8.96 9.91
CA ALA A 121 8.18 -8.38 11.24
C ALA A 121 7.00 -8.71 12.15
N ASP A 122 7.28 -9.08 13.39
CA ASP A 122 6.28 -9.27 14.46
C ASP A 122 5.14 -10.25 14.10
N GLY A 123 5.44 -11.30 13.33
CA GLY A 123 4.44 -12.26 12.85
C GLY A 123 3.51 -11.70 11.76
N VAL A 124 3.86 -10.55 11.19
CA VAL A 124 3.13 -9.92 10.08
C VAL A 124 3.98 -9.99 8.82
N ILE A 125 3.37 -10.44 7.74
CA ILE A 125 3.91 -10.34 6.39
C ILE A 125 3.36 -9.04 5.78
N ARG A 126 4.24 -8.13 5.39
CA ARG A 126 3.88 -6.92 4.66
C ARG A 126 4.44 -7.02 3.25
N VAL A 127 3.61 -6.77 2.28
CA VAL A 127 4.01 -6.69 0.87
C VAL A 127 3.69 -5.31 0.37
N ALA A 128 4.68 -4.60 -0.13
CA ALA A 128 4.47 -3.29 -0.73
C ALA A 128 4.91 -3.29 -2.19
N VAL A 129 4.19 -2.55 -3.00
CA VAL A 129 4.47 -2.38 -4.42
C VAL A 129 4.26 -0.91 -4.81
N LEU A 130 5.12 -0.40 -5.68
CA LEU A 130 4.94 0.93 -6.26
C LEU A 130 3.91 0.84 -7.39
N ALA A 131 2.82 1.55 -7.27
CA ALA A 131 1.83 1.71 -8.33
C ALA A 131 2.00 3.09 -9.00
N ARG A 132 2.01 3.11 -10.34
CA ARG A 132 2.06 4.33 -11.16
C ARG A 132 0.78 4.46 -11.95
N VAL A 133 0.00 5.49 -11.67
CA VAL A 133 -1.25 5.75 -12.37
C VAL A 133 -1.25 7.18 -12.86
N ARG A 134 -1.31 7.38 -14.18
CA ARG A 134 -1.38 8.71 -14.82
C ARG A 134 -0.31 9.70 -14.33
N GLY A 135 0.91 9.22 -14.08
CA GLY A 135 2.03 10.04 -13.61
C GLY A 135 2.09 10.27 -12.10
N ALA A 136 1.11 9.80 -11.34
CA ALA A 136 1.19 9.73 -9.88
C ALA A 136 1.82 8.41 -9.44
N GLU A 137 2.65 8.45 -8.40
CA GLU A 137 3.24 7.26 -7.78
C GLU A 137 2.70 7.11 -6.36
N ALA A 138 2.26 5.90 -6.03
CA ALA A 138 1.80 5.55 -4.69
C ALA A 138 2.36 4.18 -4.28
N ILE A 139 2.64 4.02 -2.99
CA ILE A 139 2.96 2.70 -2.43
C ILE A 139 1.65 2.04 -1.97
N VAL A 140 1.36 0.88 -2.54
CA VAL A 140 0.27 0.03 -2.08
C VAL A 140 0.87 -1.02 -1.16
N GLU A 141 0.42 -1.04 0.09
CA GLU A 141 0.87 -2.00 1.10
C GLU A 141 -0.28 -2.94 1.46
N LEU A 142 0.01 -4.24 1.45
CA LEU A 142 -0.84 -5.30 1.97
C LEU A 142 -0.15 -5.87 3.20
N ALA A 143 -0.89 -6.02 4.29
CA ALA A 143 -0.37 -6.64 5.51
C ALA A 143 -1.26 -7.82 5.90
N GLY A 144 -0.66 -8.98 6.09
CA GLY A 144 -1.32 -10.19 6.56
C GLY A 144 -0.64 -10.70 7.82
N ARG A 145 -1.41 -11.16 8.80
CA ARG A 145 -0.87 -11.83 9.97
C ARG A 145 -0.82 -13.33 9.69
N VAL A 146 0.33 -13.94 10.01
CA VAL A 146 0.47 -15.39 9.97
C VAL A 146 0.16 -15.92 11.36
N GLU A 147 -0.95 -16.62 11.49
CA GLU A 147 -1.29 -17.33 12.71
C GLU A 147 -0.90 -18.81 12.54
N PRO A 148 0.14 -19.29 13.25
CA PRO A 148 0.48 -20.70 13.20
C PRO A 148 -0.63 -21.47 13.95
N THR A 149 -1.44 -22.21 13.23
CA THR A 149 -2.30 -23.24 13.82
C THR A 149 -1.55 -24.56 13.85
N ALA A 150 -1.92 -25.47 14.73
CA ALA A 150 -1.23 -26.76 14.91
C ALA A 150 -1.16 -27.59 13.60
N GLU A 151 -2.03 -27.32 12.64
CA GLU A 151 -2.17 -28.10 11.42
C GLU A 151 -1.95 -27.30 10.12
N SER A 152 -1.99 -25.98 10.16
CA SER A 152 -1.84 -25.15 8.96
C SER A 152 -1.44 -23.72 9.28
N ILE A 153 -0.87 -23.04 8.28
CA ILE A 153 -0.67 -21.59 8.32
C ILE A 153 -1.86 -20.95 7.63
N VAL A 154 -2.67 -20.19 8.38
CA VAL A 154 -3.77 -19.41 7.82
C VAL A 154 -3.32 -17.95 7.71
N VAL A 155 -3.37 -17.42 6.50
CA VAL A 155 -3.08 -16.01 6.23
C VAL A 155 -4.40 -15.26 6.16
N HIS A 156 -4.63 -14.35 7.09
CA HIS A 156 -5.77 -13.43 7.05
C HIS A 156 -5.33 -12.11 6.42
N CYS A 157 -6.01 -11.70 5.35
CA CYS A 157 -5.80 -10.41 4.67
C CYS A 157 -6.84 -9.39 5.12
#